data_b3004a0da99a2b24d19b9af68ba970a8
#
_entry.id   b3004a0da99a2b24d19b9af68ba970a8
#
_cell.length_a   1.000
_cell.length_b   1.000
_cell.length_c   1.000
_cell.angle_alpha   90.00
_cell.angle_beta   90.00
_cell.angle_gamma   90.00
#
_symmetry.space_group_name_H-M   'P 1'
#
loop_
_entity.id
_entity.type
_entity.pdbx_description
1 polymer ?
#
loop_
_entity_poly.entity_id
_entity_poly.type
_entity_poly.pdbx_seq_one_letter_code
_entity_poly.pdbx_strand_id
1 'polypeptide(L)'
;MKNVSLSIGGRDYRVACAAGEEAHIARLGAMIDRKLLQTPGLANQSEQRMLLYAALLLADEVHELQRASRQDPADAEALEQVARVLESVAARLEGDHNAAR
;
A
#
# COMPACT_ATOMS: atom_id res chain seq x y z
N MET A 1 5.06 6.83 18.94
CA MET A 1 4.98 6.23 17.61
C MET A 1 6.00 5.12 17.47
N LYS A 2 5.67 4.12 16.70
CA LYS A 2 6.54 2.99 16.44
C LYS A 2 7.02 3.03 15.00
N ASN A 3 8.14 2.37 14.74
CA ASN A 3 8.67 2.23 13.38
C ASN A 3 8.59 0.77 12.96
N VAL A 4 8.23 0.56 11.70
CA VAL A 4 8.18 -0.77 11.09
C VAL A 4 9.12 -0.78 9.90
N SER A 5 9.95 -1.82 9.81
CA SER A 5 10.81 -2.02 8.65
C SER A 5 10.09 -2.88 7.63
N LEU A 6 10.04 -2.40 6.39
CA LEU A 6 9.40 -3.10 5.28
C LEU A 6 10.44 -3.42 4.22
N SER A 7 10.39 -4.65 3.69
CA SER A 7 11.22 -5.04 2.56
C SER A 7 10.34 -5.11 1.31
N ILE A 8 10.54 -4.19 0.39
CA ILE A 8 9.72 -4.06 -0.81
C ILE A 8 10.64 -3.96 -2.03
N GLY A 9 10.51 -4.92 -2.94
CA GLY A 9 11.31 -4.93 -4.15
C GLY A 9 12.80 -5.05 -3.89
N GLY A 10 13.19 -5.71 -2.81
CA GLY A 10 14.59 -5.86 -2.42
C GLY A 10 15.19 -4.66 -1.71
N ARG A 11 14.37 -3.66 -1.39
CA ARG A 11 14.81 -2.47 -0.67
C ARG A 11 14.12 -2.39 0.68
N ASP A 12 14.82 -1.87 1.67
CA ASP A 12 14.30 -1.74 3.03
C ASP A 12 13.81 -0.33 3.28
N TYR A 13 12.62 -0.24 3.88
CA TYR A 13 11.98 1.03 4.20
C TYR A 13 11.57 1.04 5.66
N ARG A 14 11.67 2.20 6.28
CA ARG A 14 11.18 2.43 7.63
C ARG A 14 9.95 3.32 7.56
N VAL A 15 8.86 2.84 8.18
CA VAL A 15 7.59 3.55 8.19
C VAL A 15 7.15 3.75 9.62
N ALA A 16 6.79 4.98 9.96
CA ALA A 16 6.24 5.29 11.27
C ALA A 16 4.77 4.90 11.31
N CYS A 17 4.34 4.34 12.42
CA CYS A 17 2.95 3.96 12.61
C CYS A 17 2.53 4.16 14.06
N ALA A 18 1.24 4.12 14.31
CA ALA A 18 0.72 4.16 15.67
C ALA A 18 1.01 2.85 16.38
N ALA A 19 1.16 2.91 17.71
CA ALA A 19 1.36 1.72 18.51
C ALA A 19 0.18 0.75 18.31
N GLY A 20 0.51 -0.52 18.08
CA GLY A 20 -0.49 -1.55 17.81
C GLY A 20 -0.80 -1.77 16.34
N GLU A 21 -0.32 -0.91 15.44
CA GLU A 21 -0.53 -1.05 14.00
C GLU A 21 0.64 -1.73 13.27
N GLU A 22 1.72 -2.08 13.98
CA GLU A 22 2.94 -2.60 13.38
C GLU A 22 2.70 -3.83 12.52
N ALA A 23 1.95 -4.80 13.04
CA ALA A 23 1.68 -6.04 12.33
C ALA A 23 0.83 -5.80 11.08
N HIS A 24 -0.11 -4.85 11.15
CA HIS A 24 -0.95 -4.50 10.02
C HIS A 24 -0.13 -3.86 8.90
N ILE A 25 0.72 -2.90 9.25
CA ILE A 25 1.58 -2.23 8.26
C ILE A 25 2.56 -3.23 7.64
N ALA A 26 3.10 -4.14 8.44
CA ALA A 26 4.00 -5.18 7.93
C ALA A 26 3.30 -6.07 6.90
N ARG A 27 2.04 -6.42 7.14
CA ARG A 27 1.26 -7.21 6.18
C ARG A 27 1.01 -6.45 4.88
N LEU A 28 0.71 -5.14 4.99
CA LEU A 28 0.53 -4.31 3.81
C LEU A 28 1.82 -4.24 2.98
N GLY A 29 2.95 -4.08 3.64
CA GLY A 29 4.25 -4.09 2.96
C GLY A 29 4.52 -5.40 2.25
N ALA A 30 4.20 -6.52 2.88
CA ALA A 30 4.36 -7.83 2.27
C ALA A 30 3.46 -8.01 1.03
N MET A 31 2.26 -7.46 1.07
CA MET A 31 1.36 -7.49 -0.08
C MET A 31 1.91 -6.71 -1.26
N ILE A 32 2.47 -5.54 -1.01
CA ILE A 32 3.11 -4.73 -2.05
C ILE A 32 4.29 -5.49 -2.65
N ASP A 33 5.12 -6.07 -1.81
CA ASP A 33 6.28 -6.84 -2.26
C ASP A 33 5.86 -8.00 -3.16
N ARG A 34 4.83 -8.74 -2.78
CA ARG A 34 4.32 -9.84 -3.60
C ARG A 34 3.81 -9.37 -4.96
N LYS A 35 3.16 -8.20 -5.01
CA LYS A 35 2.70 -7.63 -6.28
C LYS A 35 3.88 -7.36 -7.21
N LEU A 36 4.95 -6.80 -6.68
CA LEU A 36 6.14 -6.52 -7.46
C LEU A 36 6.82 -7.79 -7.95
N LEU A 37 6.83 -8.83 -7.12
CA LEU A 37 7.43 -10.12 -7.50
C LEU A 37 6.66 -10.79 -8.64
N GLN A 38 5.39 -10.51 -8.80
CA GLN A 38 4.57 -11.05 -9.88
C GLN A 38 4.85 -10.38 -11.22
N THR A 39 5.55 -9.27 -11.23
CA THR A 39 5.84 -8.52 -12.45
C THR A 39 7.32 -8.57 -12.72
N PRO A 40 7.75 -9.34 -13.76
CA PRO A 40 9.18 -9.47 -14.08
C PRO A 40 9.81 -8.14 -14.45
N GLY A 41 11.05 -7.96 -14.02
CA GLY A 41 11.85 -6.80 -14.40
C GLY A 41 11.65 -5.55 -13.56
N LEU A 42 10.68 -5.51 -12.66
CA LEU A 42 10.46 -4.32 -11.83
C LEU A 42 11.59 -4.11 -10.82
N ALA A 43 12.21 -5.17 -10.34
CA ALA A 43 13.32 -5.05 -9.40
C ALA A 43 14.56 -4.36 -10.01
N ASN A 44 14.67 -4.36 -11.34
CA ASN A 44 15.77 -3.72 -12.05
C ASN A 44 15.50 -2.26 -12.40
N GLN A 45 14.30 -1.76 -12.09
CA GLN A 45 13.95 -0.37 -12.34
C GLN A 45 14.45 0.52 -11.23
N SER A 46 14.45 1.84 -11.47
CA SER A 46 14.74 2.79 -10.42
C SER A 46 13.70 2.67 -9.30
N GLU A 47 14.08 3.11 -8.10
CA GLU A 47 13.17 3.08 -6.96
C GLU A 47 11.86 3.81 -7.24
N GLN A 48 11.93 4.98 -7.85
CA GLN A 48 10.75 5.75 -8.17
C GLN A 48 9.82 5.03 -9.13
N ARG A 49 10.38 4.42 -10.18
CA ARG A 49 9.57 3.68 -11.14
C ARG A 49 8.97 2.43 -10.52
N MET A 50 9.74 1.73 -9.70
CA MET A 50 9.26 0.56 -8.98
C MET A 50 8.05 0.91 -8.11
N LEU A 51 8.14 1.98 -7.34
CA LEU A 51 7.06 2.41 -6.47
C LEU A 51 5.85 2.90 -7.28
N LEU A 52 6.08 3.56 -8.42
CA LEU A 52 5.01 3.98 -9.30
C LEU A 52 4.24 2.77 -9.85
N TYR A 53 4.96 1.75 -10.31
CA TYR A 53 4.32 0.54 -10.81
C TYR A 53 3.57 -0.20 -9.71
N ALA A 54 4.14 -0.26 -8.50
CA ALA A 54 3.44 -0.84 -7.36
C ALA A 54 2.12 -0.13 -7.11
N ALA A 55 2.13 1.19 -7.14
CA ALA A 55 0.92 1.99 -6.93
C ALA A 55 -0.11 1.72 -8.04
N LEU A 56 0.33 1.63 -9.29
CA LEU A 56 -0.57 1.34 -10.41
C LEU A 56 -1.18 -0.05 -10.31
N LEU A 57 -0.40 -1.05 -9.93
CA LEU A 57 -0.90 -2.41 -9.76
C LEU A 57 -1.94 -2.49 -8.65
N LEU A 58 -1.70 -1.80 -7.55
CA LEU A 58 -2.65 -1.76 -6.44
C LEU A 58 -3.90 -0.98 -6.80
N ALA A 59 -3.76 0.13 -7.51
CA ALA A 59 -4.91 0.91 -7.97
C ALA A 59 -5.79 0.09 -8.92
N ASP A 60 -5.18 -0.68 -9.81
CA ASP A 60 -5.90 -1.57 -10.71
C ASP A 60 -6.67 -2.63 -9.94
N GLU A 61 -6.05 -3.22 -8.93
CA GLU A 61 -6.70 -4.22 -8.08
C GLU A 61 -7.89 -3.62 -7.33
N VAL A 62 -7.72 -2.43 -6.76
CA VAL A 62 -8.83 -1.73 -6.11
C VAL A 62 -9.95 -1.47 -7.09
N HIS A 63 -9.62 -1.04 -8.31
CA HIS A 63 -10.61 -0.78 -9.34
C HIS A 63 -11.41 -2.04 -9.69
N GLU A 64 -10.73 -3.17 -9.84
CA GLU A 64 -11.39 -4.45 -10.14
C GLU A 64 -12.32 -4.88 -9.00
N LEU A 65 -11.88 -4.71 -7.75
CA LEU A 65 -12.70 -5.02 -6.59
C LEU A 65 -13.93 -4.13 -6.52
N GLN A 66 -13.80 -2.85 -6.87
CA GLN A 66 -14.93 -1.94 -6.92
C GLN A 66 -15.93 -2.32 -8.01
N ARG A 67 -15.44 -2.77 -9.17
CA ARG A 67 -16.32 -3.26 -10.23
C ARG A 67 -17.10 -4.48 -9.78
N ALA A 68 -16.43 -5.43 -9.16
CA ALA A 68 -17.09 -6.64 -8.65
C ALA A 68 -18.14 -6.30 -7.58
N SER A 69 -17.85 -5.32 -6.72
CA SER A 69 -18.76 -4.96 -5.64
C SER A 69 -20.01 -4.23 -6.11
N ARG A 70 -20.00 -3.64 -7.31
CA ARG A 70 -21.20 -3.01 -7.86
C ARG A 70 -22.32 -4.01 -8.11
N GLN A 71 -21.97 -5.30 -8.16
CA GLN A 71 -22.93 -6.37 -8.33
C GLN A 71 -23.49 -6.87 -6.99
N ASP A 72 -22.84 -6.52 -5.87
CA ASP A 72 -23.26 -6.92 -4.54
C ASP A 72 -23.12 -5.72 -3.59
N PRO A 73 -24.25 -5.17 -3.08
CA PRO A 73 -24.21 -4.02 -2.17
C PRO A 73 -23.42 -4.27 -0.87
N ALA A 74 -23.40 -5.50 -0.37
CA ALA A 74 -22.65 -5.81 0.85
C ALA A 74 -21.14 -5.66 0.62
N ASP A 75 -20.67 -6.07 -0.56
CA ASP A 75 -19.25 -5.92 -0.92
C ASP A 75 -18.88 -4.45 -1.13
N ALA A 76 -19.81 -3.63 -1.62
CA ALA A 76 -19.59 -2.21 -1.80
C ALA A 76 -19.27 -1.51 -0.47
N GLU A 77 -20.00 -1.87 0.58
CA GLU A 77 -19.77 -1.29 1.90
C GLU A 77 -18.40 -1.68 2.44
N ALA A 78 -18.02 -2.93 2.29
CA ALA A 78 -16.70 -3.40 2.71
C ALA A 78 -15.59 -2.66 1.98
N LEU A 79 -15.74 -2.42 0.68
CA LEU A 79 -14.74 -1.70 -0.11
C LEU A 79 -14.63 -0.24 0.29
N GLU A 80 -15.73 0.40 0.67
CA GLU A 80 -15.68 1.77 1.16
C GLU A 80 -14.85 1.87 2.44
N GLN A 81 -14.96 0.88 3.31
CA GLN A 81 -14.15 0.84 4.52
C GLN A 81 -12.66 0.69 4.20
N VAL A 82 -12.33 -0.17 3.25
CA VAL A 82 -10.94 -0.35 2.80
C VAL A 82 -10.40 0.95 2.24
N ALA A 83 -11.18 1.63 1.39
CA ALA A 83 -10.76 2.90 0.81
C ALA A 83 -10.48 3.95 1.87
N ARG A 84 -11.31 4.03 2.90
CA ARG A 84 -11.09 4.97 4.01
C ARG A 84 -9.81 4.68 4.77
N VAL A 85 -9.49 3.41 4.98
CA VAL A 85 -8.24 3.02 5.63
C VAL A 85 -7.05 3.45 4.78
N LEU A 86 -7.10 3.21 3.48
CA LEU A 86 -6.02 3.60 2.56
C LEU A 86 -5.81 5.11 2.56
N GLU A 87 -6.89 5.87 2.53
CA GLU A 87 -6.80 7.34 2.57
C GLU A 87 -6.17 7.82 3.88
N SER A 88 -6.53 7.18 5.00
CA SER A 88 -5.97 7.52 6.29
C SER A 88 -4.46 7.26 6.33
N VAL A 89 -4.02 6.11 5.80
CA VAL A 89 -2.61 5.77 5.74
C VAL A 89 -1.87 6.74 4.83
N ALA A 90 -2.41 7.04 3.67
CA ALA A 90 -1.81 7.98 2.72
C ALA A 90 -1.66 9.37 3.34
N ALA A 91 -2.69 9.84 4.06
CA ALA A 91 -2.63 11.14 4.72
C ALA A 91 -1.52 11.18 5.77
N ARG A 92 -1.33 10.10 6.52
CA ARG A 92 -0.25 10.03 7.50
C ARG A 92 1.12 10.06 6.83
N LEU A 93 1.29 9.33 5.72
CA LEU A 93 2.55 9.30 4.99
C LEU A 93 2.87 10.66 4.39
N GLU A 94 1.87 11.35 3.84
CA GLU A 94 2.04 12.69 3.32
C GLU A 94 2.42 13.67 4.43
N GLY A 95 1.77 13.55 5.59
CA GLY A 95 2.09 14.36 6.74
C GLY A 95 3.54 14.18 7.18
N ASP A 96 4.00 12.93 7.26
CA ASP A 96 5.38 12.63 7.62
C ASP A 96 6.35 13.17 6.57
N HIS A 97 6.02 13.03 5.30
CA HIS A 97 6.85 13.54 4.22
C HIS A 97 6.98 15.06 4.27
N ASN A 98 5.89 15.76 4.51
CA ASN A 98 5.88 17.21 4.62
C ASN A 98 6.64 17.68 5.86
N ALA A 99 6.56 16.93 6.96
CA ALA A 99 7.28 17.25 8.19
C ALA A 99 8.79 17.06 8.02
N ALA A 100 9.23 16.22 7.11
CA ALA A 100 10.64 15.96 6.86
C ALA A 100 11.32 17.06 6.06
N ARG A 101 10.58 18.02 5.56
CA ARG A 101 11.12 19.17 4.86
C ARG A 101 11.43 20.30 5.84
#